data_1a366b894b34d1aa23afc44847431b89
#
_entry.id   1a366b894b34d1aa23afc44847431b89
#
_cell.length_a   1.000
_cell.length_b   1.000
_cell.length_c   1.000
_cell.angle_alpha   90.00
_cell.angle_beta   90.00
_cell.angle_gamma   90.00
#
_symmetry.space_group_name_H-M   'P 1'
#
loop_
_entity.id
_entity.type
_entity.pdbx_description
1 polymer ?
#
loop_
_entity_poly.entity_id
_entity_poly.type
_entity_poly.pdbx_seq_one_letter_code
_entity_poly.pdbx_strand_id
1 'polypeptide(L)'
;DIRLRRSADGGQTWTDHQLAVASGGRTCGNPCPIVDRDTGQIHLLFSKDNQQIFSTRSEDDGLTWAEPTEITDQAKAPAWSFVGTGPGHGIQLSTGRLLAPCWSDESPGPLTWAPNPNWGKIQSSYALYSDDHGQSWRYTANITTDATDECMAVELADGTLYMDMRSRQDKKCRARSLSLDGGQTWSQAEYDTRLPEPSCQGSILRA
;
A
#
# COMPACT_ATOMS: atom_id res chain seq x y z
N ASP A 1 5.28 16.38 1.87
CA ASP A 1 5.59 16.23 0.43
C ASP A 1 5.99 14.79 0.12
N ILE A 2 5.67 14.31 -1.08
CA ILE A 2 6.28 13.11 -1.65
C ILE A 2 7.29 13.55 -2.69
N ARG A 3 8.52 13.07 -2.56
CA ARG A 3 9.64 13.36 -3.45
C ARG A 3 10.20 12.07 -4.01
N LEU A 4 10.75 12.15 -5.20
CA LEU A 4 11.39 11.04 -5.87
C LEU A 4 12.78 11.41 -6.40
N ARG A 5 13.56 10.42 -6.72
CA ARG A 5 14.78 10.49 -7.54
C ARG A 5 14.68 9.44 -8.63
N ARG A 6 15.31 9.70 -9.76
CA ARG A 6 15.32 8.78 -10.91
C ARG A 6 16.75 8.36 -11.24
N SER A 7 16.88 7.15 -11.69
CA SER A 7 18.11 6.64 -12.29
C SER A 7 17.81 6.15 -13.71
N ALA A 8 18.66 6.48 -14.66
CA ALA A 8 18.59 6.00 -16.03
C ALA A 8 19.66 4.96 -16.37
N ASP A 9 20.47 4.55 -15.38
CA ASP A 9 21.65 3.70 -15.53
C ASP A 9 21.64 2.49 -14.57
N GLY A 10 20.47 2.01 -14.21
CA GLY A 10 20.33 0.85 -13.32
C GLY A 10 20.72 1.14 -11.87
N GLY A 11 20.56 2.38 -11.41
CA GLY A 11 20.82 2.77 -10.02
C GLY A 11 22.26 3.20 -9.72
N GLN A 12 23.10 3.35 -10.75
CA GLN A 12 24.49 3.80 -10.55
C GLN A 12 24.54 5.29 -10.24
N THR A 13 23.71 6.09 -10.91
CA THR A 13 23.55 7.53 -10.62
C THR A 13 22.08 7.90 -10.44
N TRP A 14 21.84 8.99 -9.72
CA TRP A 14 20.49 9.42 -9.38
C TRP A 14 20.35 10.94 -9.61
N THR A 15 19.20 11.36 -10.15
CA THR A 15 18.86 12.79 -10.27
C THR A 15 18.76 13.47 -8.91
N ASP A 16 18.70 14.79 -8.90
CA ASP A 16 18.26 15.54 -7.73
C ASP A 16 16.81 15.18 -7.34
N HIS A 17 16.44 15.57 -6.14
CA HIS A 17 15.08 15.37 -5.64
C HIS A 17 14.06 16.13 -6.48
N GLN A 18 13.05 15.44 -6.98
CA GLN A 18 11.90 16.01 -7.68
C GLN A 18 10.67 15.95 -6.77
N LEU A 19 9.80 16.94 -6.88
CA LEU A 19 8.52 16.96 -6.18
C LEU A 19 7.51 16.18 -7.03
N ALA A 20 7.00 15.05 -6.49
CA ALA A 20 5.88 14.34 -7.09
C ALA A 20 4.53 14.88 -6.57
N VAL A 21 4.42 15.10 -5.26
CA VAL A 21 3.20 15.60 -4.62
C VAL A 21 3.53 16.63 -3.55
N ALA A 22 2.93 17.81 -3.68
CA ALA A 22 2.97 18.84 -2.64
C ALA A 22 1.97 18.50 -1.52
N SER A 23 2.43 18.57 -0.27
CA SER A 23 1.59 18.25 0.90
C SER A 23 0.50 19.30 1.17
N GLY A 24 0.77 20.56 0.81
CA GLY A 24 -0.12 21.68 1.15
C GLY A 24 -0.23 21.93 2.65
N GLY A 25 0.83 21.61 3.42
CA GLY A 25 0.84 21.77 4.87
C GLY A 25 0.19 20.62 5.65
N ARG A 26 -0.23 19.56 4.98
CA ARG A 26 -0.80 18.33 5.57
C ARG A 26 0.24 17.21 5.61
N THR A 27 0.02 16.20 6.43
CA THR A 27 0.82 14.96 6.36
C THR A 27 0.52 14.25 5.05
N CYS A 28 1.56 13.94 4.28
CA CYS A 28 1.47 13.22 3.03
C CYS A 28 2.44 12.05 3.12
N GLY A 29 1.92 10.83 3.14
CA GLY A 29 2.71 9.64 3.46
C GLY A 29 2.24 8.36 2.80
N ASN A 30 2.91 7.28 3.15
CA ASN A 30 2.64 5.93 2.67
C ASN A 30 2.62 5.83 1.12
N PRO A 31 3.64 6.33 0.40
CA PRO A 31 3.66 6.25 -1.06
C PRO A 31 3.71 4.81 -1.54
N CYS A 32 2.86 4.49 -2.52
CA CYS A 32 2.78 3.18 -3.15
C CYS A 32 2.74 3.34 -4.67
N PRO A 33 3.90 3.40 -5.36
CA PRO A 33 3.96 3.44 -6.81
C PRO A 33 3.62 2.08 -7.42
N ILE A 34 2.95 2.09 -8.58
CA ILE A 34 2.62 0.91 -9.39
C ILE A 34 2.93 1.24 -10.83
N VAL A 35 3.69 0.39 -11.50
CA VAL A 35 3.91 0.50 -12.94
C VAL A 35 2.84 -0.32 -13.66
N ASP A 36 2.04 0.35 -14.47
CA ASP A 36 1.14 -0.30 -15.43
C ASP A 36 1.93 -0.59 -16.73
N ARG A 37 2.31 -1.84 -16.93
CA ARG A 37 3.12 -2.26 -18.05
C ARG A 37 2.38 -2.21 -19.39
N ASP A 38 1.03 -2.23 -19.35
CA ASP A 38 0.22 -2.21 -20.56
C ASP A 38 0.12 -0.80 -21.15
N THR A 39 0.10 0.22 -20.30
CA THR A 39 0.00 1.62 -20.69
C THR A 39 1.32 2.40 -20.58
N GLY A 40 2.30 1.88 -19.83
CA GLY A 40 3.53 2.57 -19.49
C GLY A 40 3.36 3.63 -18.39
N GLN A 41 2.16 3.80 -17.84
CA GLN A 41 1.90 4.78 -16.78
C GLN A 41 2.46 4.32 -15.42
N ILE A 42 2.89 5.27 -14.61
CA ILE A 42 3.22 5.04 -13.21
C ILE A 42 2.10 5.67 -12.38
N HIS A 43 1.33 4.83 -11.68
CA HIS A 43 0.37 5.28 -10.66
C HIS A 43 1.08 5.46 -9.34
N LEU A 44 0.71 6.49 -8.58
CA LEU A 44 1.18 6.72 -7.22
C LEU A 44 -0.02 6.90 -6.31
N LEU A 45 -0.26 5.92 -5.47
CA LEU A 45 -1.23 5.99 -4.39
C LEU A 45 -0.54 6.50 -3.11
N PHE A 46 -1.24 7.31 -2.33
CA PHE A 46 -0.70 7.84 -1.08
C PHE A 46 -1.83 8.30 -0.14
N SER A 47 -1.50 8.45 1.13
CA SER A 47 -2.45 8.98 2.12
C SER A 47 -2.17 10.43 2.47
N LYS A 48 -3.24 11.19 2.77
CA LYS A 48 -3.16 12.49 3.47
C LYS A 48 -3.78 12.36 4.85
N ASP A 49 -3.02 12.80 5.87
CA ASP A 49 -3.36 12.72 7.30
C ASP A 49 -3.77 11.31 7.75
N ASN A 50 -3.39 10.27 6.99
CA ASN A 50 -3.80 8.87 7.18
C ASN A 50 -5.32 8.65 7.26
N GLN A 51 -6.10 9.53 6.64
CA GLN A 51 -7.57 9.46 6.61
C GLN A 51 -8.12 9.45 5.20
N GLN A 52 -7.40 10.06 4.26
CA GLN A 52 -7.78 10.17 2.86
C GLN A 52 -6.75 9.46 1.99
N ILE A 53 -7.22 8.81 0.95
CA ILE A 53 -6.38 8.21 -0.09
C ILE A 53 -6.51 9.02 -1.38
N PHE A 54 -5.36 9.27 -1.97
CA PHE A 54 -5.21 9.97 -3.25
C PHE A 54 -4.51 9.07 -4.26
N SER A 55 -4.82 9.31 -5.52
CA SER A 55 -4.13 8.74 -6.67
C SER A 55 -3.64 9.85 -7.57
N THR A 56 -2.43 9.72 -8.07
CA THR A 56 -1.89 10.51 -9.19
C THR A 56 -1.17 9.57 -10.15
N ARG A 57 -0.86 10.06 -11.36
CA ARG A 57 -0.12 9.28 -12.34
C ARG A 57 0.90 10.13 -13.09
N SER A 58 1.90 9.44 -13.60
CA SER A 58 2.88 9.96 -14.55
C SER A 58 2.81 9.17 -15.84
N GLU A 59 2.93 9.86 -16.98
CA GLU A 59 2.95 9.28 -18.34
C GLU A 59 4.34 9.42 -19.01
N ASP A 60 5.34 9.87 -18.25
CA ASP A 60 6.68 10.24 -18.72
C ASP A 60 7.79 9.77 -17.76
N ASP A 61 7.67 8.55 -17.24
CA ASP A 61 8.64 7.93 -16.33
C ASP A 61 8.91 8.75 -15.06
N GLY A 62 7.89 9.44 -14.55
CA GLY A 62 7.98 10.20 -13.31
C GLY A 62 8.61 11.58 -13.46
N LEU A 63 8.74 12.11 -14.69
CA LEU A 63 9.22 13.49 -14.91
C LEU A 63 8.16 14.50 -14.48
N THR A 64 6.90 14.26 -14.87
CA THR A 64 5.76 15.06 -14.44
C THR A 64 4.64 14.17 -13.86
N TRP A 65 3.81 14.79 -13.03
CA TRP A 65 2.70 14.11 -12.35
C TRP A 65 1.41 14.88 -12.55
N ALA A 66 0.32 14.16 -12.80
CA ALA A 66 -1.01 14.75 -12.86
C ALA A 66 -1.44 15.30 -11.48
N GLU A 67 -2.42 16.20 -11.47
CA GLU A 67 -3.02 16.65 -10.21
C GLU A 67 -3.62 15.44 -9.45
N PRO A 68 -3.31 15.28 -8.15
CA PRO A 68 -3.85 14.18 -7.36
C PRO A 68 -5.36 14.22 -7.22
N THR A 69 -6.01 13.11 -7.46
CA THR A 69 -7.45 12.92 -7.27
C THR A 69 -7.71 12.16 -5.97
N GLU A 70 -8.62 12.63 -5.15
CA GLU A 70 -9.08 11.90 -3.98
C GLU A 70 -9.94 10.69 -4.37
N ILE A 71 -9.58 9.52 -3.84
CA ILE A 71 -10.28 8.25 -4.08
C ILE A 71 -10.74 7.57 -2.78
N THR A 72 -10.87 8.33 -1.70
CA THR A 72 -11.13 7.79 -0.35
C THR A 72 -12.35 6.87 -0.32
N ASP A 73 -13.46 7.25 -0.97
CA ASP A 73 -14.70 6.45 -1.00
C ASP A 73 -14.55 5.13 -1.77
N GLN A 74 -13.55 5.03 -2.64
CA GLN A 74 -13.20 3.82 -3.38
C GLN A 74 -12.15 2.97 -2.63
N ALA A 75 -11.47 3.56 -1.65
CA ALA A 75 -10.24 3.03 -1.06
C ALA A 75 -10.40 2.50 0.36
N LYS A 76 -11.46 2.84 1.06
CA LYS A 76 -11.68 2.39 2.43
C LYS A 76 -13.16 2.33 2.81
N ALA A 77 -13.49 1.49 3.81
CA ALA A 77 -14.80 1.52 4.42
C ALA A 77 -15.01 2.82 5.24
N PRO A 78 -16.23 3.39 5.28
CA PRO A 78 -16.52 4.61 6.03
C PRO A 78 -16.19 4.52 7.52
N ALA A 79 -16.28 3.32 8.10
CA ALA A 79 -16.01 3.08 9.52
C ALA A 79 -14.51 3.08 9.88
N TRP A 80 -13.61 2.98 8.90
CA TRP A 80 -12.17 2.95 9.18
C TRP A 80 -11.67 4.36 9.48
N SER A 81 -11.13 4.53 10.67
CA SER A 81 -10.64 5.83 11.16
C SER A 81 -9.27 6.19 10.58
N PHE A 82 -8.48 5.21 10.21
CA PHE A 82 -7.14 5.39 9.67
C PHE A 82 -6.95 4.51 8.43
N VAL A 83 -6.15 4.99 7.50
CA VAL A 83 -5.80 4.24 6.28
C VAL A 83 -4.41 4.64 5.79
N GLY A 84 -3.66 3.67 5.29
CA GLY A 84 -2.37 3.86 4.64
C GLY A 84 -2.21 2.92 3.46
N THR A 85 -1.55 3.39 2.40
CA THR A 85 -1.11 2.56 1.28
C THR A 85 0.30 2.04 1.56
N GLY A 86 0.57 0.76 1.37
CA GLY A 86 1.87 0.15 1.57
C GLY A 86 2.46 0.29 2.99
N PRO A 87 3.48 1.12 3.18
CA PRO A 87 4.29 1.81 2.16
C PRO A 87 5.24 0.84 1.44
N GLY A 88 5.62 1.20 0.22
CA GLY A 88 6.52 0.37 -0.59
C GLY A 88 6.17 0.48 -2.06
N HIS A 89 5.70 -0.59 -2.68
CA HIS A 89 5.16 -0.58 -4.04
C HIS A 89 3.94 -1.48 -4.16
N GLY A 90 3.08 -1.16 -5.13
CA GLY A 90 2.09 -2.10 -5.63
C GLY A 90 2.62 -2.87 -6.84
N ILE A 91 1.80 -3.73 -7.40
CA ILE A 91 2.14 -4.60 -8.51
C ILE A 91 1.06 -4.57 -9.58
N GLN A 92 1.45 -4.86 -10.82
CA GLN A 92 0.52 -5.29 -11.85
C GLN A 92 0.57 -6.81 -11.96
N LEU A 93 -0.57 -7.46 -11.83
CA LEU A 93 -0.69 -8.90 -11.95
C LEU A 93 -0.52 -9.35 -13.41
N SER A 94 -0.31 -10.65 -13.61
CA SER A 94 -0.25 -11.26 -14.95
C SER A 94 -1.57 -11.11 -15.72
N THR A 95 -2.67 -10.88 -15.02
CA THR A 95 -4.01 -10.60 -15.61
C THR A 95 -4.20 -9.15 -16.07
N GLY A 96 -3.25 -8.24 -15.81
CA GLY A 96 -3.36 -6.81 -16.06
C GLY A 96 -3.88 -5.99 -14.87
N ARG A 97 -4.48 -6.63 -13.85
CA ARG A 97 -4.97 -5.95 -12.65
C ARG A 97 -3.84 -5.21 -11.92
N LEU A 98 -4.07 -3.96 -11.55
CA LEU A 98 -3.20 -3.24 -10.63
C LEU A 98 -3.62 -3.54 -9.18
N LEU A 99 -2.66 -3.76 -8.30
CA LEU A 99 -2.92 -4.08 -6.90
C LEU A 99 -1.96 -3.30 -5.99
N ALA A 100 -2.52 -2.58 -5.02
CA ALA A 100 -1.80 -1.87 -3.97
C ALA A 100 -2.09 -2.51 -2.61
N PRO A 101 -1.08 -3.03 -1.90
CA PRO A 101 -1.24 -3.40 -0.50
C PRO A 101 -1.55 -2.16 0.35
N CYS A 102 -2.41 -2.30 1.34
CA CYS A 102 -2.88 -1.22 2.19
C CYS A 102 -3.16 -1.72 3.61
N TRP A 103 -3.35 -0.79 4.53
CA TRP A 103 -3.72 -1.12 5.90
C TRP A 103 -4.66 -0.07 6.49
N SER A 104 -5.46 -0.49 7.44
CA SER A 104 -6.50 0.31 8.10
C SER A 104 -6.43 0.19 9.61
N ASP A 105 -7.07 1.12 10.32
CA ASP A 105 -7.34 1.02 11.75
C ASP A 105 -8.83 1.34 12.00
N GLU A 106 -9.51 0.42 12.66
CA GLU A 106 -10.92 0.55 13.04
C GLU A 106 -11.09 1.03 14.48
N SER A 107 -10.00 1.38 15.16
CA SER A 107 -10.05 1.84 16.55
C SER A 107 -10.94 3.08 16.66
N PRO A 108 -11.91 3.11 17.58
CA PRO A 108 -12.81 4.25 17.72
C PRO A 108 -12.08 5.50 18.24
N GLY A 109 -12.43 6.64 17.70
CA GLY A 109 -11.94 7.95 18.12
C GLY A 109 -11.18 8.70 17.02
N PRO A 110 -10.99 10.00 17.20
CA PRO A 110 -10.18 10.78 16.26
C PRO A 110 -8.74 10.31 16.33
N LEU A 111 -8.12 10.17 15.17
CA LEU A 111 -6.69 9.97 15.08
C LEU A 111 -5.97 11.26 15.46
N THR A 112 -5.79 11.41 16.73
CA THR A 112 -4.83 12.36 17.27
C THR A 112 -3.55 11.59 17.60
N TRP A 113 -2.40 12.17 17.37
CA TRP A 113 -1.11 11.69 17.89
C TRP A 113 -1.07 11.64 19.43
N ALA A 114 -2.19 11.93 20.07
CA ALA A 114 -2.39 11.71 21.49
C ALA A 114 -2.46 10.21 21.78
N PRO A 115 -1.95 9.75 22.93
CA PRO A 115 -1.96 8.33 23.26
C PRO A 115 -3.40 7.80 23.31
N ASN A 116 -3.83 7.18 22.22
CA ASN A 116 -5.06 6.41 22.17
C ASN A 116 -4.72 5.00 22.69
N PRO A 117 -5.25 4.57 23.85
CA PRO A 117 -4.96 3.26 24.41
C PRO A 117 -5.46 2.11 23.52
N ASN A 118 -6.30 2.41 22.54
CA ASN A 118 -6.82 1.44 21.57
C ASN A 118 -6.08 1.46 20.23
N TRP A 119 -5.17 2.42 20.02
CA TRP A 119 -4.38 2.52 18.81
C TRP A 119 -3.64 1.20 18.51
N GLY A 120 -3.76 0.73 17.30
CA GLY A 120 -3.09 -0.47 16.86
C GLY A 120 -3.71 -1.80 17.29
N LYS A 121 -4.83 -1.79 18.02
CA LYS A 121 -5.51 -3.03 18.43
C LYS A 121 -6.43 -3.61 17.38
N ILE A 122 -6.91 -2.77 16.44
CA ILE A 122 -7.85 -3.16 15.39
C ILE A 122 -7.27 -2.77 14.03
N GLN A 123 -5.97 -2.92 13.87
CA GLN A 123 -5.31 -2.71 12.58
C GLN A 123 -5.39 -3.96 11.73
N SER A 124 -5.57 -3.79 10.44
CA SER A 124 -5.61 -4.88 9.48
C SER A 124 -5.04 -4.46 8.13
N SER A 125 -4.32 -5.38 7.51
CA SER A 125 -3.90 -5.26 6.13
C SER A 125 -5.08 -5.58 5.20
N TYR A 126 -5.11 -4.96 4.02
CA TYR A 126 -6.06 -5.19 2.96
C TYR A 126 -5.42 -4.82 1.61
N ALA A 127 -6.16 -4.91 0.51
CA ALA A 127 -5.67 -4.48 -0.79
C ALA A 127 -6.64 -3.52 -1.48
N LEU A 128 -6.08 -2.60 -2.27
CA LEU A 128 -6.78 -1.88 -3.33
C LEU A 128 -6.45 -2.54 -4.66
N TYR A 129 -7.41 -2.61 -5.56
CA TYR A 129 -7.17 -3.07 -6.92
C TYR A 129 -7.94 -2.24 -7.96
N SER A 130 -7.41 -2.23 -9.17
CA SER A 130 -8.03 -1.62 -10.34
C SER A 130 -7.96 -2.59 -11.51
N ASP A 131 -9.08 -2.73 -12.25
CA ASP A 131 -9.21 -3.54 -13.45
C ASP A 131 -9.29 -2.68 -14.73
N ASP A 132 -9.11 -1.37 -14.60
CA ASP A 132 -9.30 -0.38 -15.66
C ASP A 132 -8.14 0.63 -15.76
N HIS A 133 -6.93 0.14 -15.54
CA HIS A 133 -5.70 0.94 -15.60
C HIS A 133 -5.73 2.17 -14.68
N GLY A 134 -6.20 1.98 -13.43
CA GLY A 134 -6.20 3.01 -12.40
C GLY A 134 -7.27 4.09 -12.54
N GLN A 135 -8.26 3.93 -13.44
CA GLN A 135 -9.37 4.87 -13.59
C GLN A 135 -10.36 4.77 -12.42
N SER A 136 -10.58 3.57 -11.90
CA SER A 136 -11.33 3.32 -10.68
C SER A 136 -10.62 2.29 -9.78
N TRP A 137 -10.90 2.37 -8.48
CA TRP A 137 -10.31 1.52 -7.47
C TRP A 137 -11.38 0.85 -6.61
N ARG A 138 -11.05 -0.32 -6.09
CA ARG A 138 -11.91 -1.06 -5.16
C ARG A 138 -11.07 -1.60 -4.03
N TYR A 139 -11.58 -1.57 -2.80
CA TYR A 139 -10.91 -2.16 -1.65
C TYR A 139 -11.48 -3.55 -1.33
N THR A 140 -10.63 -4.41 -0.80
CA THR A 140 -11.02 -5.72 -0.28
C THR A 140 -11.49 -5.61 1.18
N ALA A 141 -12.08 -6.69 1.69
CA ALA A 141 -12.24 -6.81 3.14
C ALA A 141 -10.87 -6.86 3.84
N ASN A 142 -10.83 -6.51 5.11
CA ASN A 142 -9.66 -6.68 5.96
C ASN A 142 -9.26 -8.16 6.04
N ILE A 143 -7.96 -8.44 5.97
CA ILE A 143 -7.43 -9.81 5.91
C ILE A 143 -7.55 -10.51 7.25
N THR A 144 -7.41 -9.77 8.35
CA THR A 144 -7.37 -10.37 9.68
C THR A 144 -7.85 -9.39 10.75
N THR A 145 -8.30 -9.95 11.85
CA THR A 145 -8.57 -9.21 13.10
C THR A 145 -7.35 -9.17 14.02
N ASP A 146 -6.23 -9.75 13.61
CA ASP A 146 -5.04 -9.98 14.44
C ASP A 146 -3.95 -8.93 14.28
N ALA A 147 -4.32 -7.65 14.24
CA ALA A 147 -3.38 -6.52 14.30
C ALA A 147 -2.18 -6.67 13.36
N THR A 148 -2.44 -6.64 12.06
CA THR A 148 -1.45 -6.43 11.00
C THR A 148 -1.58 -5.00 10.45
N ASP A 149 -0.53 -4.47 9.84
CA ASP A 149 -0.56 -3.14 9.23
C ASP A 149 0.27 -3.08 7.93
N GLU A 150 1.34 -2.32 7.89
CA GLU A 150 2.17 -2.09 6.71
C GLU A 150 2.52 -3.40 5.99
N CYS A 151 2.21 -3.47 4.71
CA CYS A 151 2.27 -4.71 3.97
C CYS A 151 2.75 -4.50 2.53
N MET A 152 3.25 -5.57 1.93
CA MET A 152 3.59 -5.65 0.52
C MET A 152 3.13 -6.98 -0.07
N ALA A 153 2.92 -7.02 -1.39
CA ALA A 153 2.46 -8.21 -2.07
C ALA A 153 3.34 -8.56 -3.27
N VAL A 154 3.37 -9.85 -3.60
CA VAL A 154 3.96 -10.36 -4.84
C VAL A 154 3.04 -11.41 -5.45
N GLU A 155 3.09 -11.55 -6.78
CA GLU A 155 2.46 -12.62 -7.52
C GLU A 155 3.48 -13.76 -7.72
N LEU A 156 3.17 -14.95 -7.25
CA LEU A 156 3.99 -16.15 -7.41
C LEU A 156 3.87 -16.70 -8.84
N ALA A 157 4.70 -17.69 -9.18
CA ALA A 157 4.75 -18.25 -10.54
C ALA A 157 3.45 -18.95 -10.98
N ASP A 158 2.67 -19.41 -10.02
CA ASP A 158 1.39 -20.09 -10.24
C ASP A 158 0.18 -19.13 -10.22
N GLY A 159 0.42 -17.80 -10.10
CA GLY A 159 -0.61 -16.77 -10.01
C GLY A 159 -1.14 -16.53 -8.59
N THR A 160 -0.72 -17.31 -7.61
CA THR A 160 -1.05 -17.06 -6.21
C THR A 160 -0.44 -15.73 -5.75
N LEU A 161 -1.22 -14.91 -5.07
CA LEU A 161 -0.67 -13.72 -4.42
C LEU A 161 -0.22 -14.06 -3.00
N TYR A 162 0.93 -13.57 -2.65
CA TYR A 162 1.48 -13.62 -1.30
C TYR A 162 1.56 -12.21 -0.75
N MET A 163 0.90 -11.94 0.37
CA MET A 163 1.03 -10.67 1.10
C MET A 163 1.86 -10.88 2.35
N ASP A 164 2.93 -10.10 2.47
CA ASP A 164 3.80 -10.01 3.63
C ASP A 164 3.36 -8.81 4.47
N MET A 165 3.09 -9.04 5.76
CA MET A 165 2.47 -8.06 6.64
C MET A 165 3.29 -7.87 7.92
N ARG A 166 3.43 -6.61 8.32
CA ARG A 166 3.93 -6.26 9.64
C ARG A 166 2.99 -6.76 10.72
N SER A 167 3.53 -7.38 11.77
CA SER A 167 2.80 -7.91 12.91
C SER A 167 2.90 -6.97 14.11
N ARG A 168 1.77 -6.71 14.77
CA ARG A 168 1.69 -5.86 15.96
C ARG A 168 1.48 -6.62 17.26
N GLN A 169 1.32 -7.93 17.21
CA GLN A 169 1.02 -8.75 18.37
C GLN A 169 2.26 -9.27 19.12
N ASP A 170 3.37 -8.59 19.00
CA ASP A 170 4.64 -9.01 19.63
C ASP A 170 5.10 -10.44 19.28
N LYS A 171 4.68 -10.93 18.11
CA LYS A 171 5.05 -12.27 17.62
C LYS A 171 6.50 -12.36 17.17
N LYS A 172 7.17 -11.21 17.01
CA LYS A 172 8.58 -11.09 16.56
C LYS A 172 8.83 -11.73 15.19
N CYS A 173 7.81 -11.89 14.37
CA CYS A 173 7.91 -12.42 13.02
C CYS A 173 6.83 -11.81 12.12
N ARG A 174 7.06 -11.93 10.80
CA ARG A 174 6.10 -11.47 9.79
C ARG A 174 4.81 -12.29 9.83
N ALA A 175 3.69 -11.64 9.52
CA ALA A 175 2.46 -12.30 9.16
C ALA A 175 2.37 -12.41 7.64
N ARG A 176 1.67 -13.43 7.14
CA ARG A 176 1.44 -13.66 5.72
C ARG A 176 -0.02 -14.02 5.45
N SER A 177 -0.47 -13.72 4.24
CA SER A 177 -1.76 -14.17 3.72
C SER A 177 -1.64 -14.50 2.23
N LEU A 178 -2.49 -15.38 1.75
CA LEU A 178 -2.52 -15.81 0.35
C LEU A 178 -3.86 -15.46 -0.30
N SER A 179 -3.82 -15.13 -1.58
CA SER A 179 -5.01 -14.97 -2.41
C SER A 179 -4.89 -15.83 -3.68
N LEU A 180 -5.97 -16.53 -4.03
CA LEU A 180 -6.06 -17.40 -5.20
C LEU A 180 -6.97 -16.82 -6.30
N ASP A 181 -7.53 -15.62 -6.07
CA ASP A 181 -8.53 -14.99 -6.93
C ASP A 181 -8.12 -13.57 -7.40
N GLY A 182 -6.80 -13.35 -7.51
CA GLY A 182 -6.24 -12.07 -7.93
C GLY A 182 -6.44 -10.95 -6.92
N GLY A 183 -6.40 -11.27 -5.62
CA GLY A 183 -6.41 -10.31 -4.53
C GLY A 183 -7.80 -9.84 -4.10
N GLN A 184 -8.88 -10.50 -4.55
CA GLN A 184 -10.25 -10.14 -4.14
C GLN A 184 -10.55 -10.67 -2.74
N THR A 185 -10.13 -11.90 -2.45
CA THR A 185 -10.22 -12.50 -1.12
C THR A 185 -8.86 -13.02 -0.67
N TRP A 186 -8.67 -13.09 0.64
CA TRP A 186 -7.41 -13.45 1.26
C TRP A 186 -7.62 -14.50 2.35
N SER A 187 -6.66 -15.41 2.49
CA SER A 187 -6.66 -16.36 3.59
C SER A 187 -6.52 -15.66 4.94
N GLN A 188 -6.89 -16.32 6.01
CA GLN A 188 -6.56 -15.84 7.36
C GLN A 188 -5.04 -15.67 7.49
N ALA A 189 -4.61 -14.63 8.22
CA ALA A 189 -3.20 -14.37 8.43
C ALA A 189 -2.52 -15.48 9.24
N GLU A 190 -1.34 -15.87 8.81
CA GLU A 190 -0.46 -16.82 9.49
C GLU A 190 0.86 -16.15 9.85
N TYR A 191 1.45 -16.54 10.98
CA TYR A 191 2.74 -16.01 11.43
C TYR A 191 3.89 -16.91 10.96
N ASP A 192 4.87 -16.33 10.26
CA ASP A 192 6.03 -17.08 9.76
C ASP A 192 7.26 -16.84 10.66
N THR A 193 7.52 -17.75 11.56
CA THR A 193 8.65 -17.68 12.51
C THR A 193 10.03 -17.75 11.84
N ARG A 194 10.11 -18.08 10.55
CA ARG A 194 11.34 -18.04 9.76
C ARG A 194 11.70 -16.64 9.30
N LEU A 195 10.74 -15.70 9.38
CA LEU A 195 10.91 -14.30 9.02
C LEU A 195 10.83 -13.43 10.28
N PRO A 196 11.93 -13.35 11.08
CA PRO A 196 11.93 -12.52 12.27
C PRO A 196 11.82 -11.05 11.90
N GLU A 197 11.04 -10.28 12.68
CA GLU A 197 10.91 -8.85 12.48
C GLU A 197 10.85 -8.08 13.80
N PRO A 198 11.34 -6.83 13.82
CA PRO A 198 11.26 -5.95 14.99
C PRO A 198 9.98 -5.13 15.06
N SER A 199 8.88 -5.59 14.45
CA SER A 199 7.62 -4.83 14.27
C SER A 199 7.82 -3.54 13.45
N CYS A 200 8.36 -3.71 12.24
CA CYS A 200 8.59 -2.64 11.27
C CYS A 200 8.07 -3.04 9.89
N GLN A 201 7.91 -2.03 9.01
CA GLN A 201 7.65 -2.28 7.60
C GLN A 201 8.76 -3.18 7.01
N GLY A 202 8.37 -4.08 6.12
CA GLY A 202 9.28 -4.96 5.39
C GLY A 202 9.05 -4.85 3.88
N SER A 203 10.00 -5.37 3.11
CA SER A 203 9.92 -5.43 1.65
C SER A 203 9.96 -6.86 1.15
N ILE A 204 9.18 -7.15 0.12
CA ILE A 204 9.22 -8.40 -0.62
C ILE A 204 9.24 -8.11 -2.11
N LEU A 205 10.04 -8.85 -2.85
CA LEU A 205 10.16 -8.74 -4.29
C LEU A 205 10.24 -10.14 -4.90
N ARG A 206 9.62 -10.32 -6.05
CA ARG A 206 9.81 -11.52 -6.86
C ARG A 206 11.09 -11.38 -7.69
N ALA A 207 12.00 -12.36 -7.58
CA ALA A 207 13.20 -12.49 -8.40
C ALA A 207 12.93 -13.19 -9.72
#